data_e22568aea1268f979ca42a1a92f9ca59
#
_entry.id   e22568aea1268f979ca42a1a92f9ca59
#
_cell.length_a   1.000
_cell.length_b   1.000
_cell.length_c   1.000
_cell.angle_alpha   90.00
_cell.angle_beta   90.00
_cell.angle_gamma   90.00
#
_symmetry.space_group_name_H-M   'P 1'
#
loop_
_entity.id
_entity.type
_entity.pdbx_description
1 polymer ?
#
loop_
_entity_poly.entity_id
_entity_poly.type
_entity_poly.pdbx_seq_one_letter_code
_entity_poly.pdbx_strand_id
1 'polypeptide(L)'
;MMSNTEDNTGQRGRPRLERTMPEGWYEIITDAGKQGKHITDFLITLGISWDGHHALLKRNTRYSEAVNEYLKLCEQYWYNMALSSMDKDGGQGFNSRLWSLVMRNKFSKHWSEATKVDVTSDGEKLNQNPVQIEIIKKNIDNIL
;
A
#
# COMPACT_ATOMS: atom_id res chain seq x y z
N MET A 1 -46.43 10.74 -42.98
CA MET A 1 -45.48 9.80 -42.38
C MET A 1 -44.22 10.58 -42.02
N MET A 2 -44.08 10.97 -40.78
CA MET A 2 -42.89 11.65 -40.30
C MET A 2 -42.00 10.59 -39.67
N SER A 3 -40.86 10.33 -40.31
CA SER A 3 -39.79 9.48 -39.78
C SER A 3 -39.03 10.27 -38.72
N ASN A 4 -39.23 9.91 -37.45
CA ASN A 4 -38.37 10.34 -36.35
C ASN A 4 -37.00 9.68 -36.54
N THR A 5 -36.06 10.41 -37.09
CA THR A 5 -34.67 10.10 -36.97
C THR A 5 -34.26 10.58 -35.58
N GLU A 6 -34.33 9.69 -34.60
CA GLU A 6 -33.68 9.92 -33.31
C GLU A 6 -32.18 9.99 -33.55
N ASP A 7 -31.69 11.22 -33.48
CA ASP A 7 -30.28 11.54 -33.53
C ASP A 7 -29.64 11.04 -32.25
N ASN A 8 -29.22 9.76 -32.26
CA ASN A 8 -28.45 9.14 -31.19
C ASN A 8 -27.01 9.62 -31.26
N THR A 9 -26.80 10.91 -30.94
CA THR A 9 -25.50 11.43 -30.62
C THR A 9 -25.08 10.88 -29.25
N GLY A 10 -24.94 9.54 -29.19
CA GLY A 10 -24.40 8.84 -28.06
C GLY A 10 -23.05 9.45 -27.72
N GLN A 11 -22.98 10.08 -26.56
CA GLN A 11 -21.74 10.48 -25.90
C GLN A 11 -20.73 9.35 -26.08
N ARG A 12 -19.78 9.54 -26.99
CA ARG A 12 -18.59 8.69 -27.11
C ARG A 12 -17.73 8.95 -25.89
N GLY A 13 -18.20 8.48 -24.74
CA GLY A 13 -17.41 8.44 -23.52
C GLY A 13 -16.15 7.64 -23.79
N ARG A 14 -15.04 8.09 -23.24
CA ARG A 14 -13.77 7.36 -23.27
C ARG A 14 -14.03 5.90 -22.90
N PRO A 15 -13.57 4.89 -23.68
CA PRO A 15 -13.80 3.49 -23.38
C PRO A 15 -13.48 3.20 -21.92
N ARG A 16 -14.34 2.48 -21.22
CA ARG A 16 -14.04 2.10 -19.83
C ARG A 16 -12.80 1.24 -19.82
N LEU A 17 -11.90 1.51 -18.90
CA LEU A 17 -10.59 0.83 -18.78
C LEU A 17 -10.73 -0.71 -18.75
N GLU A 18 -11.82 -1.21 -18.16
CA GLU A 18 -12.13 -2.64 -18.08
C GLU A 18 -12.29 -3.32 -19.45
N ARG A 19 -12.73 -2.57 -20.48
CA ARG A 19 -12.87 -3.08 -21.85
C ARG A 19 -11.55 -3.08 -22.63
N THR A 20 -10.54 -2.38 -22.11
CA THR A 20 -9.22 -2.26 -22.77
C THR A 20 -8.17 -3.15 -22.14
N MET A 21 -8.47 -3.79 -21.00
CA MET A 21 -7.54 -4.72 -20.37
C MET A 21 -7.39 -5.98 -21.24
N PRO A 22 -6.16 -6.47 -21.44
CA PRO A 22 -5.91 -7.67 -22.22
C PRO A 22 -6.55 -8.89 -21.57
N GLU A 23 -6.84 -9.92 -22.37
CA GLU A 23 -7.24 -11.23 -21.86
C GLU A 23 -6.12 -11.75 -20.92
N GLY A 24 -6.50 -12.41 -19.81
CA GLY A 24 -5.53 -12.89 -18.84
C GLY A 24 -4.96 -11.84 -17.89
N TRP A 25 -5.56 -10.66 -17.82
CA TRP A 25 -5.10 -9.59 -16.93
C TRP A 25 -5.08 -10.00 -15.45
N TYR A 26 -5.97 -10.91 -15.03
CA TYR A 26 -6.02 -11.40 -13.64
C TYR A 26 -4.76 -12.19 -13.31
N GLU A 27 -4.37 -13.07 -14.21
CA GLU A 27 -3.15 -13.88 -14.10
C GLU A 27 -1.88 -13.01 -14.10
N ILE A 28 -1.85 -11.96 -14.92
CA ILE A 28 -0.73 -11.00 -14.94
C ILE A 28 -0.54 -10.35 -13.57
N ILE A 29 -1.64 -9.94 -12.93
CA ILE A 29 -1.59 -9.33 -11.59
C ILE A 29 -1.11 -10.34 -10.54
N THR A 30 -1.69 -11.53 -10.52
CA THR A 30 -1.35 -12.55 -9.52
C THR A 30 0.07 -13.10 -9.70
N ASP A 31 0.53 -13.26 -10.92
CA ASP A 31 1.90 -13.71 -11.22
C ASP A 31 2.95 -12.66 -10.80
N ALA A 32 2.63 -11.38 -10.92
CA ALA A 32 3.47 -10.32 -10.34
C ALA A 32 3.60 -10.47 -8.83
N GLY A 33 2.53 -10.86 -8.14
CA GLY A 33 2.54 -11.16 -6.70
C GLY A 33 3.41 -12.36 -6.34
N LYS A 34 3.26 -13.47 -7.06
CA LYS A 34 4.10 -14.69 -6.89
C LYS A 34 5.60 -14.42 -7.05
N GLN A 35 5.96 -13.44 -7.86
CA GLN A 35 7.33 -13.02 -8.10
C GLN A 35 7.81 -11.88 -7.18
N GLY A 36 6.98 -11.43 -6.26
CA GLY A 36 7.30 -10.33 -5.35
C GLY A 36 7.53 -8.98 -6.04
N LYS A 37 7.08 -8.83 -7.29
CA LYS A 37 7.26 -7.62 -8.08
C LYS A 37 6.49 -6.44 -7.49
N HIS A 38 6.94 -5.24 -7.81
CA HIS A 38 6.23 -4.03 -7.41
C HIS A 38 4.94 -3.86 -8.22
N ILE A 39 3.96 -3.17 -7.65
CA ILE A 39 2.66 -2.90 -8.29
C ILE A 39 2.79 -2.23 -9.67
N THR A 40 3.81 -1.38 -9.84
CA THR A 40 4.09 -0.72 -11.13
C THR A 40 4.37 -1.69 -12.26
N ASP A 41 4.90 -2.88 -11.98
CA ASP A 41 5.21 -3.88 -13.01
C ASP A 41 3.94 -4.32 -13.76
N PHE A 42 2.91 -4.70 -13.03
CA PHE A 42 1.67 -5.09 -13.70
C PHE A 42 0.89 -3.86 -14.23
N LEU A 43 0.97 -2.70 -13.59
CA LEU A 43 0.33 -1.49 -14.11
C LEU A 43 0.89 -1.11 -15.48
N ILE A 44 2.21 -1.16 -15.65
CA ILE A 44 2.88 -0.90 -16.92
C ILE A 44 2.46 -1.96 -17.95
N THR A 45 2.49 -3.24 -17.59
CA THR A 45 2.11 -4.35 -18.48
C THR A 45 0.67 -4.22 -18.97
N LEU A 46 -0.24 -3.79 -18.10
CA LEU A 46 -1.66 -3.62 -18.42
C LEU A 46 -1.99 -2.25 -19.03
N GLY A 47 -1.02 -1.33 -19.09
CA GLY A 47 -1.24 0.04 -19.57
C GLY A 47 -2.17 0.86 -18.68
N ILE A 48 -2.19 0.59 -17.36
CA ILE A 48 -3.07 1.24 -16.39
C ILE A 48 -2.30 2.37 -15.69
N SER A 49 -2.85 3.58 -15.69
CA SER A 49 -2.33 4.70 -14.89
C SER A 49 -2.70 4.54 -13.41
N TRP A 50 -2.03 5.29 -12.52
CA TRP A 50 -2.38 5.32 -11.10
C TRP A 50 -3.83 5.73 -10.86
N ASP A 51 -4.33 6.74 -11.55
CA ASP A 51 -5.73 7.16 -11.44
C ASP A 51 -6.68 6.07 -11.93
N GLY A 52 -6.32 5.38 -13.01
CA GLY A 52 -7.04 4.22 -13.52
C GLY A 52 -7.08 3.07 -12.53
N HIS A 53 -5.96 2.77 -11.88
CA HIS A 53 -5.85 1.77 -10.83
C HIS A 53 -6.80 2.08 -9.66
N HIS A 54 -6.73 3.29 -9.11
CA HIS A 54 -7.62 3.70 -8.02
C HIS A 54 -9.10 3.69 -8.40
N ALA A 55 -9.41 4.06 -9.64
CA ALA A 55 -10.76 3.99 -10.16
C ALA A 55 -11.27 2.55 -10.30
N LEU A 56 -10.41 1.62 -10.76
CA LEU A 56 -10.73 0.19 -10.88
C LEU A 56 -10.94 -0.46 -9.52
N LEU A 57 -10.09 -0.16 -8.53
CA LEU A 57 -10.25 -0.66 -7.15
C LEU A 57 -11.62 -0.34 -6.57
N LYS A 58 -12.18 0.84 -6.90
CA LYS A 58 -13.48 1.28 -6.38
C LYS A 58 -14.67 0.69 -7.14
N ARG A 59 -14.52 0.40 -8.43
CA ARG A 59 -15.63 0.07 -9.32
C ARG A 59 -15.69 -1.38 -9.75
N ASN A 60 -14.56 -2.06 -9.79
CA ASN A 60 -14.45 -3.42 -10.30
C ASN A 60 -14.04 -4.38 -9.18
N THR A 61 -15.01 -5.15 -8.68
CA THR A 61 -14.78 -6.12 -7.60
C THR A 61 -13.72 -7.15 -7.97
N ARG A 62 -13.78 -7.69 -9.20
CA ARG A 62 -12.80 -8.69 -9.66
C ARG A 62 -11.38 -8.14 -9.74
N TYR A 63 -11.23 -6.87 -10.12
CA TYR A 63 -9.93 -6.20 -10.09
C TYR A 63 -9.42 -6.02 -8.65
N SER A 64 -10.31 -5.62 -7.74
CA SER A 64 -9.97 -5.49 -6.32
C SER A 64 -9.55 -6.83 -5.70
N GLU A 65 -10.22 -7.92 -6.06
CA GLU A 65 -9.88 -9.28 -5.64
C GLU A 65 -8.48 -9.69 -6.16
N ALA A 66 -8.19 -9.45 -7.44
CA ALA A 66 -6.89 -9.74 -8.02
C ALA A 66 -5.75 -8.96 -7.32
N VAL A 67 -5.97 -7.68 -7.03
CA VAL A 67 -4.98 -6.86 -6.31
C VAL A 67 -4.80 -7.32 -4.86
N ASN A 68 -5.87 -7.72 -4.18
CA ASN A 68 -5.77 -8.28 -2.83
C ASN A 68 -5.00 -9.62 -2.82
N GLU A 69 -5.22 -10.46 -3.83
CA GLU A 69 -4.46 -11.71 -3.99
C GLU A 69 -2.99 -11.43 -4.31
N TYR A 70 -2.71 -10.48 -5.21
CA TYR A 70 -1.35 -10.01 -5.47
C TYR A 70 -0.63 -9.59 -4.18
N LEU A 71 -1.27 -8.82 -3.31
CA LEU A 71 -0.65 -8.36 -2.06
C LEU A 71 -0.31 -9.53 -1.14
N LYS A 72 -1.19 -10.52 -1.00
CA LYS A 72 -0.94 -11.73 -0.19
C LYS A 72 0.23 -12.55 -0.74
N LEU A 73 0.25 -12.79 -2.04
CA LEU A 73 1.31 -13.55 -2.71
C LEU A 73 2.66 -12.82 -2.62
N CYS A 74 2.65 -11.51 -2.78
CA CYS A 74 3.83 -10.67 -2.67
C CYS A 74 4.40 -10.68 -1.24
N GLU A 75 3.55 -10.60 -0.21
CA GLU A 75 3.94 -10.71 1.18
C GLU A 75 4.56 -12.08 1.48
N GLN A 76 3.95 -13.15 1.01
CA GLN A 76 4.47 -14.51 1.14
C GLN A 76 5.84 -14.67 0.46
N TYR A 77 6.01 -14.14 -0.74
CA TYR A 77 7.29 -14.15 -1.45
C TYR A 77 8.41 -13.51 -0.63
N TRP A 78 8.18 -12.30 -0.14
CA TRP A 78 9.18 -11.56 0.64
C TRP A 78 9.47 -12.21 2.00
N TYR A 79 8.46 -12.80 2.63
CA TYR A 79 8.62 -13.56 3.87
C TYR A 79 9.47 -14.82 3.65
N ASN A 80 9.15 -15.60 2.62
CA ASN A 80 9.91 -16.80 2.27
C ASN A 80 11.35 -16.49 1.87
N MET A 81 11.58 -15.36 1.21
CA MET A 81 12.93 -14.90 0.88
C MET A 81 13.75 -14.65 2.16
N ALA A 82 13.18 -14.03 3.17
CA ALA A 82 13.86 -13.83 4.44
C ALA A 82 14.21 -15.16 5.12
N LEU A 83 13.25 -16.09 5.21
CA LEU A 83 13.48 -17.41 5.79
C LEU A 83 14.59 -18.16 5.07
N SER A 84 14.54 -18.24 3.74
CA SER A 84 15.55 -18.94 2.95
C SER A 84 16.93 -18.29 3.04
N SER A 85 17.01 -17.00 3.30
CA SER A 85 18.26 -16.27 3.49
C SER A 85 18.87 -16.51 4.88
N MET A 86 18.04 -16.80 5.88
CA MET A 86 18.50 -17.17 7.23
C MET A 86 19.12 -18.57 7.28
N ASP A 87 18.60 -19.51 6.48
CA ASP A 87 19.09 -20.89 6.43
C ASP A 87 20.43 -21.01 5.69
N LYS A 88 20.73 -20.07 4.80
CA LYS A 88 21.97 -20.06 4.04
C LYS A 88 23.05 -19.26 4.80
N ASP A 89 24.18 -19.90 5.10
CA ASP A 89 25.38 -19.29 5.68
C ASP A 89 25.15 -18.48 6.99
N GLY A 90 24.14 -18.85 7.80
CA GLY A 90 23.83 -18.14 9.03
C GLY A 90 23.35 -16.70 8.83
N GLY A 91 22.75 -16.39 7.68
CA GLY A 91 22.21 -15.07 7.35
C GLY A 91 23.25 -14.07 6.86
N GLN A 92 24.47 -14.51 6.56
CA GLN A 92 25.49 -13.64 5.97
C GLN A 92 25.02 -13.13 4.60
N GLY A 93 25.07 -11.80 4.42
CA GLY A 93 24.59 -11.13 3.21
C GLY A 93 23.12 -10.78 3.20
N PHE A 94 22.32 -11.25 4.15
CA PHE A 94 20.93 -10.82 4.28
C PHE A 94 20.82 -9.48 5.04
N ASN A 95 20.35 -8.44 4.35
CA ASN A 95 20.12 -7.16 4.97
C ASN A 95 18.75 -7.11 5.66
N SER A 96 18.68 -7.59 6.91
CA SER A 96 17.47 -7.64 7.72
C SER A 96 16.84 -6.25 7.94
N ARG A 97 17.66 -5.20 8.02
CA ARG A 97 17.20 -3.83 8.18
C ARG A 97 16.46 -3.31 6.95
N LEU A 98 17.04 -3.53 5.77
CA LEU A 98 16.39 -3.18 4.50
C LEU A 98 15.12 -3.99 4.28
N TRP A 99 15.16 -5.29 4.55
CA TRP A 99 14.00 -6.17 4.45
C TRP A 99 12.87 -5.71 5.38
N SER A 100 13.17 -5.42 6.65
CA SER A 100 12.21 -4.92 7.62
C SER A 100 11.57 -3.59 7.18
N LEU A 101 12.37 -2.70 6.57
CA LEU A 101 11.88 -1.44 6.02
C LEU A 101 10.89 -1.68 4.86
N VAL A 102 11.23 -2.59 3.95
CA VAL A 102 10.36 -2.98 2.82
C VAL A 102 9.04 -3.56 3.34
N MET A 103 9.09 -4.49 4.29
CA MET A 103 7.89 -5.13 4.84
C MET A 103 6.98 -4.14 5.54
N ARG A 104 7.53 -3.24 6.35
CA ARG A 104 6.75 -2.19 7.03
C ARG A 104 6.11 -1.20 6.06
N ASN A 105 6.81 -0.80 5.02
CA ASN A 105 6.28 0.15 4.04
C ASN A 105 5.27 -0.48 3.09
N LYS A 106 5.53 -1.70 2.65
CA LYS A 106 4.71 -2.38 1.64
C LYS A 106 3.50 -3.09 2.24
N PHE A 107 3.64 -3.64 3.44
CA PHE A 107 2.63 -4.45 4.13
C PHE A 107 2.31 -3.88 5.53
N SER A 108 2.14 -2.59 5.61
CA SER A 108 1.96 -1.85 6.87
C SER A 108 0.81 -2.37 7.75
N LYS A 109 -0.21 -3.00 7.16
CA LYS A 109 -1.33 -3.58 7.92
C LYS A 109 -0.90 -4.72 8.85
N HIS A 110 0.11 -5.51 8.44
CA HIS A 110 0.57 -6.69 9.18
C HIS A 110 1.93 -6.46 9.86
N TRP A 111 2.72 -5.53 9.32
CA TRP A 111 4.12 -5.31 9.72
C TRP A 111 4.38 -3.92 10.31
N SER A 112 3.34 -3.12 10.55
CA SER A 112 3.54 -1.86 11.25
C SER A 112 3.89 -2.12 12.72
N GLU A 113 5.00 -1.56 13.18
CA GLU A 113 5.23 -1.35 14.60
C GLU A 113 4.29 -0.23 15.08
N ALA A 114 2.99 -0.52 15.12
CA ALA A 114 2.05 0.36 15.77
C ALA A 114 2.24 0.22 17.27
N THR A 115 3.27 0.84 17.80
CA THR A 115 3.25 1.26 19.18
C THR A 115 2.16 2.33 19.25
N LYS A 116 0.91 1.92 19.41
CA LYS A 116 -0.10 2.81 19.96
C LYS A 116 0.37 3.10 21.38
N VAL A 117 1.22 4.09 21.53
CA VAL A 117 1.45 4.70 22.83
C VAL A 117 0.12 5.38 23.14
N ASP A 118 -0.73 4.66 23.84
CA ASP A 118 -1.94 5.25 24.43
C ASP A 118 -1.42 6.12 25.59
N VAL A 119 -1.09 7.36 25.27
CA VAL A 119 -0.70 8.33 26.27
C VAL A 119 -1.99 8.80 26.93
N THR A 120 -2.52 7.95 27.79
CA THR A 120 -3.63 8.28 28.68
C THR A 120 -3.04 8.59 30.05
N SER A 121 -3.30 9.77 30.57
CA SER A 121 -3.18 10.07 31.99
C SER A 121 -4.53 9.76 32.63
N ASP A 122 -4.59 8.73 33.46
CA ASP A 122 -5.81 8.31 34.20
C ASP A 122 -7.06 8.04 33.35
N GLY A 123 -6.89 7.54 32.12
CA GLY A 123 -8.02 7.18 31.23
C GLY A 123 -8.64 8.34 30.48
N GLU A 124 -8.14 9.55 30.63
CA GLU A 124 -8.56 10.70 29.84
C GLU A 124 -7.62 10.94 28.66
N LYS A 125 -8.18 11.24 27.48
CA LYS A 125 -7.39 11.64 26.31
C LYS A 125 -6.65 12.92 26.64
N LEU A 126 -5.32 12.89 26.63
CA LEU A 126 -4.53 14.11 26.71
C LEU A 126 -4.94 15.07 25.58
N ASN A 127 -5.37 16.26 25.97
CA ASN A 127 -5.63 17.34 25.02
C ASN A 127 -4.38 17.55 24.17
N GLN A 128 -4.54 17.59 22.86
CA GLN A 128 -3.44 17.80 21.88
C GLN A 128 -2.90 19.24 21.90
N ASN A 129 -2.99 19.93 23.02
CA ASN A 129 -2.33 21.21 23.18
C ASN A 129 -0.82 20.95 23.30
N PRO A 130 0.00 21.69 22.56
CA PRO A 130 1.44 21.53 22.65
C PRO A 130 1.88 21.73 24.10
N VAL A 131 2.61 20.74 24.64
CA VAL A 131 3.19 20.82 25.97
C VAL A 131 4.17 22.00 25.96
N GLN A 132 3.83 23.08 26.64
CA GLN A 132 4.77 24.16 26.90
C GLN A 132 5.71 23.70 27.98
N ILE A 133 6.95 23.37 27.61
CA ILE A 133 8.01 23.08 28.57
C ILE A 133 8.56 24.42 29.04
N GLU A 134 8.12 24.86 30.22
CA GLU A 134 8.71 25.99 30.90
C GLU A 134 10.03 25.55 31.52
N ILE A 135 11.16 25.96 30.93
CA ILE A 135 12.49 25.73 31.52
C ILE A 135 12.67 26.75 32.65
N ILE A 136 12.37 26.32 33.87
CA ILE A 136 12.70 27.12 35.06
C ILE A 136 14.21 27.08 35.23
N LYS A 137 14.91 28.15 34.81
CA LYS A 137 16.31 28.38 35.20
C LYS A 137 16.36 28.64 36.70
N LYS A 138 16.67 27.62 37.48
CA LYS A 138 17.07 27.82 38.87
C LYS A 138 18.38 28.61 38.86
N ASN A 139 18.34 29.82 39.37
CA ASN A 139 19.57 30.60 39.67
C ASN A 139 20.43 29.80 40.64
N ILE A 140 21.59 29.37 40.16
CA ILE A 140 22.62 28.64 40.94
C ILE A 140 23.51 29.66 41.74
N ASP A 141 23.09 30.90 41.85
CA ASP A 141 23.94 31.96 42.42
C ASP A 141 23.92 32.04 43.96
N ASN A 142 23.38 31.04 44.66
CA ASN A 142 23.36 31.04 46.12
C ASN A 142 24.00 29.80 46.76
N ILE A 143 25.04 29.22 46.14
CA ILE A 143 25.91 28.20 46.79
C ILE A 143 27.36 28.60 46.57
N LEU A 144 27.81 29.61 47.26
CA LEU A 144 29.20 29.87 47.67
C LEU A 144 29.16 30.53 49.02
#